data_98e16d94bba92ec5b818da5ced6dbeca
#
_entry.id   98e16d94bba92ec5b818da5ced6dbeca
#
_cell.length_a   1.000
_cell.length_b   1.000
_cell.length_c   1.000
_cell.angle_alpha   90.00
_cell.angle_beta   90.00
_cell.angle_gamma   90.00
#
_symmetry.space_group_name_H-M   'P 1'
#
loop_
_entity.id
_entity.type
_entity.pdbx_description
1 polymer ?
#
loop_
_entity_poly.entity_id
_entity_poly.type
_entity_poly.pdbx_seq_one_letter_code
_entity_poly.pdbx_strand_id
1 'polypeptide(L)'
;MKIENIELGEFPLLLAPMEDVSDPPFRAVCKQNGADLMFTEFISSEGLIRDAEKSVQKLDIYDDERPIGIQIFGDKIDSMRQAAEISEKAKPEILDINYGCPVKKVACRGAGAGILLDLDKMQKMTAEIVKQVKIPVTVKTRLGWDENLSLIHISEPTRLQD
;
A
#
# COMPACT_ATOMS: atom_id res chain seq x y z
N MET A 1 -7.91 -8.89 -15.10
CA MET A 1 -7.10 -8.98 -13.86
C MET A 1 -8.02 -9.19 -12.67
N LYS A 2 -7.62 -10.01 -11.69
CA LYS A 2 -8.44 -10.29 -10.50
C LYS A 2 -7.57 -10.24 -9.24
N ILE A 3 -8.07 -9.61 -8.17
CA ILE A 3 -7.46 -9.60 -6.84
C ILE A 3 -8.51 -10.20 -5.90
N GLU A 4 -8.36 -11.49 -5.52
CA GLU A 4 -9.38 -12.27 -4.80
C GLU A 4 -10.78 -12.12 -5.42
N ASN A 5 -11.69 -11.38 -4.77
CA ASN A 5 -13.07 -11.17 -5.22
C ASN A 5 -13.26 -9.91 -6.07
N ILE A 6 -12.21 -9.12 -6.29
CA ILE A 6 -12.26 -7.86 -7.03
C ILE A 6 -11.90 -8.13 -8.48
N GLU A 7 -12.85 -7.98 -9.39
CA GLU A 7 -12.65 -8.11 -10.83
C GLU A 7 -12.40 -6.73 -11.45
N LEU A 8 -11.25 -6.55 -12.10
CA LEU A 8 -10.77 -5.27 -12.63
C LEU A 8 -10.74 -5.20 -14.18
N GLY A 9 -11.30 -6.20 -14.86
CA GLY A 9 -11.21 -6.27 -16.31
C GLY A 9 -9.87 -6.79 -16.84
N GLU A 10 -9.65 -6.68 -18.14
CA GLU A 10 -8.46 -7.22 -18.81
C GLU A 10 -7.24 -6.28 -18.70
N PHE A 11 -7.46 -4.99 -18.91
CA PHE A 11 -6.41 -3.94 -18.84
C PHE A 11 -6.81 -2.83 -17.86
N PRO A 12 -6.76 -3.08 -16.55
CA PRO A 12 -7.22 -2.10 -15.57
C PRO A 12 -6.28 -0.92 -15.42
N LEU A 13 -6.86 0.26 -15.23
CA LEU A 13 -6.15 1.49 -14.89
C LEU A 13 -6.18 1.67 -13.36
N LEU A 14 -5.01 1.63 -12.74
CA LEU A 14 -4.85 1.78 -11.31
C LEU A 14 -4.22 3.13 -10.97
N LEU A 15 -4.91 3.94 -10.16
CA LEU A 15 -4.34 5.18 -9.62
C LEU A 15 -3.39 4.85 -8.46
N ALA A 16 -2.12 5.18 -8.63
CA ALA A 16 -1.11 4.99 -7.59
C ALA A 16 -1.36 5.91 -6.37
N PRO A 17 -1.02 5.46 -5.15
CA PRO A 17 -1.03 6.32 -3.97
C PRO A 17 0.03 7.41 -4.08
N MET A 18 -0.37 8.68 -3.93
CA MET A 18 0.51 9.85 -4.04
C MET A 18 0.22 10.83 -2.90
N GLU A 19 1.24 11.13 -2.10
CA GLU A 19 1.14 12.10 -1.01
C GLU A 19 0.81 13.49 -1.54
N ASP A 20 -0.09 14.19 -0.86
CA ASP A 20 -0.61 15.52 -1.21
C ASP A 20 -1.27 15.60 -2.61
N VAL A 21 -1.64 14.46 -3.21
CA VAL A 21 -2.25 14.41 -4.56
C VAL A 21 -3.48 13.51 -4.60
N SER A 22 -3.38 12.27 -4.13
CA SER A 22 -4.50 11.31 -4.22
C SER A 22 -5.50 11.47 -3.06
N ASP A 23 -5.92 12.72 -2.82
CA ASP A 23 -7.01 13.08 -1.94
C ASP A 23 -8.38 12.72 -2.54
N PRO A 24 -9.48 12.74 -1.77
CA PRO A 24 -10.80 12.36 -2.29
C PRO A 24 -11.25 13.13 -3.55
N PRO A 25 -11.10 14.46 -3.65
CA PRO A 25 -11.47 15.19 -4.88
C PRO A 25 -10.71 14.73 -6.12
N PHE A 26 -9.39 14.50 -5.99
CA PHE A 26 -8.57 14.03 -7.09
C PHE A 26 -8.95 12.60 -7.51
N ARG A 27 -9.17 11.71 -6.54
CA ARG A 27 -9.63 10.33 -6.81
C ARG A 27 -10.98 10.31 -7.52
N ALA A 28 -11.92 11.18 -7.12
CA ALA A 28 -13.22 11.30 -7.78
C ALA A 28 -13.08 11.67 -9.28
N VAL A 29 -12.19 12.61 -9.60
CA VAL A 29 -11.88 12.97 -11.00
C VAL A 29 -11.26 11.78 -11.75
N CYS A 30 -10.31 11.06 -11.14
CA CYS A 30 -9.72 9.88 -11.75
C CYS A 30 -10.76 8.77 -12.00
N LYS A 31 -11.68 8.56 -11.06
CA LYS A 31 -12.78 7.59 -11.22
C LYS A 31 -13.68 7.93 -12.40
N GLN A 32 -14.09 9.20 -12.52
CA GLN A 32 -14.90 9.69 -13.65
C GLN A 32 -14.17 9.53 -15.00
N ASN A 33 -12.85 9.49 -15.00
CA ASN A 33 -12.03 9.29 -16.20
C ASN A 33 -11.55 7.84 -16.39
N GLY A 34 -12.16 6.88 -15.71
CA GLY A 34 -11.99 5.45 -15.99
C GLY A 34 -10.94 4.74 -15.13
N ALA A 35 -10.57 5.29 -13.97
CA ALA A 35 -9.76 4.51 -13.02
C ALA A 35 -10.58 3.34 -12.46
N ASP A 36 -10.05 2.12 -12.62
CA ASP A 36 -10.71 0.88 -12.16
C ASP A 36 -10.50 0.64 -10.66
N LEU A 37 -9.29 0.92 -10.17
CA LEU A 37 -8.91 0.78 -8.76
C LEU A 37 -8.05 1.99 -8.36
N MET A 38 -8.31 2.52 -7.18
CA MET A 38 -7.57 3.66 -6.65
C MET A 38 -7.03 3.35 -5.26
N PHE A 39 -6.05 4.14 -4.83
CA PHE A 39 -5.49 4.06 -3.48
C PHE A 39 -5.51 5.43 -2.83
N THR A 40 -5.71 5.46 -1.51
CA THR A 40 -5.53 6.68 -0.71
C THR A 40 -4.07 7.14 -0.76
N GLU A 41 -3.81 8.35 -0.31
CA GLU A 41 -2.45 8.73 0.08
C GLU A 41 -1.91 7.72 1.12
N PHE A 42 -0.57 7.54 1.16
CA PHE A 42 -0.01 6.60 2.14
C PHE A 42 -0.06 7.16 3.57
N ILE A 43 -0.52 6.34 4.51
CA ILE A 43 -0.83 6.73 5.87
C ILE A 43 0.23 6.18 6.84
N SER A 44 0.77 7.04 7.69
CA SER A 44 1.72 6.63 8.72
C SER A 44 1.06 5.73 9.77
N SER A 45 1.60 4.53 10.00
CA SER A 45 1.14 3.64 11.05
C SER A 45 1.24 4.27 12.44
N GLU A 46 2.35 4.98 12.73
CA GLU A 46 2.54 5.71 13.97
C GLU A 46 1.54 6.88 14.12
N GLY A 47 1.13 7.49 13.00
CA GLY A 47 0.10 8.52 13.00
C GLY A 47 -1.28 7.96 13.31
N LEU A 48 -1.65 6.84 12.69
CA LEU A 48 -2.95 6.19 12.92
C LEU A 48 -3.12 5.72 14.37
N ILE A 49 -2.15 5.02 14.92
CA ILE A 49 -2.25 4.48 16.29
C ILE A 49 -2.26 5.55 17.38
N ARG A 50 -1.93 6.80 17.03
CA ARG A 50 -1.97 7.97 17.92
C ARG A 50 -3.11 8.92 17.62
N ASP A 51 -4.04 8.51 16.77
CA ASP A 51 -5.18 9.33 16.34
C ASP A 51 -4.77 10.70 15.79
N ALA A 52 -3.62 10.78 15.10
CA ALA A 52 -3.17 12.01 14.50
C ALA A 52 -4.16 12.44 13.40
N GLU A 53 -4.76 13.62 13.55
CA GLU A 53 -5.86 14.12 12.72
C GLU A 53 -5.59 13.96 11.20
N LYS A 54 -4.41 14.36 10.73
CA LYS A 54 -4.03 14.21 9.31
C LYS A 54 -3.96 12.76 8.84
N SER A 55 -3.63 11.81 9.74
CA SER A 55 -3.58 10.39 9.39
C SER A 55 -4.98 9.79 9.38
N VAL A 56 -5.83 10.20 10.31
CA VAL A 56 -7.22 9.74 10.38
C VAL A 56 -8.03 10.25 9.19
N GLN A 57 -7.87 11.52 8.80
CA GLN A 57 -8.53 12.11 7.63
C GLN A 57 -8.22 11.36 6.32
N LYS A 58 -7.03 10.78 6.16
CA LYS A 58 -6.67 9.98 4.98
C LYS A 58 -7.38 8.63 4.90
N LEU A 59 -8.10 8.22 5.95
CA LEU A 59 -8.98 7.05 5.93
C LEU A 59 -10.32 7.33 5.25
N ASP A 60 -10.65 8.59 4.95
CA ASP A 60 -11.90 8.97 4.32
C ASP A 60 -11.96 8.42 2.89
N ILE A 61 -12.90 7.49 2.68
CA ILE A 61 -13.20 6.86 1.41
C ILE A 61 -14.70 6.93 1.15
N TYR A 62 -15.10 7.03 -0.10
CA TYR A 62 -16.48 7.24 -0.51
C TYR A 62 -16.96 6.12 -1.44
N ASP A 63 -18.26 5.88 -1.47
CA ASP A 63 -18.84 4.77 -2.23
C ASP A 63 -18.65 4.89 -3.75
N ASP A 64 -18.58 6.09 -4.26
CA ASP A 64 -18.35 6.37 -5.68
C ASP A 64 -16.89 6.16 -6.13
N GLU A 65 -15.96 5.99 -5.19
CA GLU A 65 -14.55 5.70 -5.46
C GLU A 65 -14.25 4.19 -5.57
N ARG A 66 -15.20 3.34 -5.18
CA ARG A 66 -14.95 1.88 -5.07
C ARG A 66 -14.77 1.20 -6.43
N PRO A 67 -13.92 0.17 -6.51
CA PRO A 67 -13.09 -0.37 -5.43
C PRO A 67 -11.91 0.54 -5.08
N ILE A 68 -11.55 0.60 -3.79
CA ILE A 68 -10.47 1.45 -3.30
C ILE A 68 -9.61 0.72 -2.28
N GLY A 69 -8.30 0.97 -2.32
CA GLY A 69 -7.33 0.49 -1.34
C GLY A 69 -6.88 1.60 -0.39
N ILE A 70 -6.65 1.25 0.88
CA ILE A 70 -5.96 2.10 1.84
C ILE A 70 -4.50 1.68 1.88
N GLN A 71 -3.57 2.65 1.68
CA GLN A 71 -2.15 2.36 1.78
C GLN A 71 -1.57 2.85 3.10
N ILE A 72 -0.86 1.96 3.80
CA ILE A 72 -0.14 2.28 5.06
C ILE A 72 1.37 2.10 4.92
N PHE A 73 2.15 2.80 5.75
CA PHE A 73 3.59 2.63 5.85
C PHE A 73 4.09 2.76 7.28
N GLY A 74 5.21 2.12 7.56
CA GLY A 74 5.87 2.17 8.86
C GLY A 74 7.09 1.27 8.92
N ASP A 75 7.83 1.37 10.03
CA ASP A 75 9.05 0.60 10.28
C ASP A 75 8.90 -0.40 11.43
N LYS A 76 7.79 -0.35 12.18
CA LYS A 76 7.54 -1.23 13.32
C LYS A 76 6.39 -2.19 13.01
N ILE A 77 6.64 -3.47 13.20
CA ILE A 77 5.66 -4.53 12.92
C ILE A 77 4.38 -4.34 13.74
N ASP A 78 4.50 -4.05 15.03
CA ASP A 78 3.32 -3.87 15.90
C ASP A 78 2.48 -2.66 15.52
N SER A 79 3.11 -1.53 15.18
CA SER A 79 2.39 -0.33 14.72
C SER A 79 1.70 -0.57 13.38
N MET A 80 2.36 -1.30 12.46
CA MET A 80 1.79 -1.65 11.17
C MET A 80 0.59 -2.61 11.32
N ARG A 81 0.67 -3.57 12.22
CA ARG A 81 -0.42 -4.49 12.53
C ARG A 81 -1.66 -3.76 13.09
N GLN A 82 -1.45 -2.84 14.05
CA GLN A 82 -2.53 -2.02 14.60
C GLN A 82 -3.12 -1.06 13.56
N ALA A 83 -2.27 -0.42 12.75
CA ALA A 83 -2.72 0.45 11.66
C ALA A 83 -3.53 -0.32 10.60
N ALA A 84 -3.17 -1.57 10.31
CA ALA A 84 -3.93 -2.44 9.41
C ALA A 84 -5.34 -2.70 9.95
N GLU A 85 -5.48 -2.99 11.25
CA GLU A 85 -6.79 -3.17 11.90
C GLU A 85 -7.63 -1.89 11.87
N ILE A 86 -7.01 -0.73 12.12
CA ILE A 86 -7.70 0.57 12.04
C ILE A 86 -8.17 0.83 10.61
N SER A 87 -7.31 0.58 9.62
CA SER A 87 -7.64 0.77 8.21
C SER A 87 -8.76 -0.15 7.73
N GLU A 88 -8.80 -1.40 8.17
CA GLU A 88 -9.87 -2.35 7.83
C GLU A 88 -11.25 -1.87 8.34
N LYS A 89 -11.30 -1.15 9.48
CA LYS A 89 -12.57 -0.57 10.01
C LYS A 89 -13.17 0.49 9.10
N ALA A 90 -12.36 1.14 8.25
CA ALA A 90 -12.84 2.04 7.21
C ALA A 90 -13.47 1.30 6.00
N LYS A 91 -13.37 -0.04 5.97
CA LYS A 91 -13.97 -0.94 4.97
C LYS A 91 -13.47 -0.69 3.53
N PRO A 92 -12.16 -0.57 3.29
CA PRO A 92 -11.63 -0.61 1.94
C PRO A 92 -11.74 -2.02 1.35
N GLU A 93 -11.63 -2.15 0.03
CA GLU A 93 -11.53 -3.46 -0.64
C GLU A 93 -10.15 -4.07 -0.52
N ILE A 94 -9.11 -3.25 -0.36
CA ILE A 94 -7.70 -3.69 -0.30
C ILE A 94 -6.98 -2.92 0.79
N LEU A 95 -6.11 -3.60 1.52
CA LEU A 95 -5.06 -2.97 2.31
C LEU A 95 -3.74 -3.07 1.55
N ASP A 96 -3.10 -1.94 1.27
CA ASP A 96 -1.83 -1.91 0.58
C ASP A 96 -0.69 -1.45 1.49
N ILE A 97 0.49 -2.03 1.31
CA ILE A 97 1.69 -1.70 2.10
C ILE A 97 2.68 -0.96 1.21
N ASN A 98 3.13 0.23 1.65
CA ASN A 98 4.15 0.99 0.96
C ASN A 98 5.56 0.50 1.31
N TYR A 99 6.19 -0.20 0.39
CA TYR A 99 7.60 -0.61 0.42
C TYR A 99 8.44 0.09 -0.66
N GLY A 100 7.96 1.23 -1.17
CA GLY A 100 8.58 1.89 -2.29
C GLY A 100 8.93 3.37 -2.11
N CYS A 101 8.46 4.04 -1.05
CA CYS A 101 8.72 5.46 -0.84
C CYS A 101 10.23 5.73 -0.62
N PRO A 102 10.91 6.50 -1.49
CA PRO A 102 12.34 6.76 -1.38
C PRO A 102 12.67 7.97 -0.51
N VAL A 103 11.65 8.70 -0.04
CA VAL A 103 11.85 9.92 0.76
C VAL A 103 12.78 9.61 1.93
N LYS A 104 13.89 10.35 2.03
CA LYS A 104 14.94 10.12 3.02
C LYS A 104 14.41 10.00 4.46
N LYS A 105 13.46 10.85 4.84
CA LYS A 105 12.81 10.83 6.17
C LYS A 105 12.09 9.50 6.47
N VAL A 106 11.63 8.79 5.44
CA VAL A 106 10.94 7.50 5.53
C VAL A 106 11.96 6.35 5.41
N ALA A 107 12.74 6.35 4.33
CA ALA A 107 13.67 5.27 4.00
C ALA A 107 14.79 5.07 5.05
N CYS A 108 15.36 6.15 5.60
CA CYS A 108 16.40 6.05 6.63
C CYS A 108 15.92 5.41 7.95
N ARG A 109 14.61 5.27 8.15
CA ARG A 109 14.03 4.58 9.31
C ARG A 109 13.74 3.10 9.05
N GLY A 110 14.04 2.60 7.84
CA GLY A 110 13.69 1.24 7.44
C GLY A 110 12.21 1.06 7.11
N ALA A 111 11.52 2.16 6.71
CA ALA A 111 10.17 2.15 6.17
C ALA A 111 10.19 2.48 4.67
N GLY A 112 9.07 2.30 3.97
CA GLY A 112 9.02 2.53 2.53
C GLY A 112 10.11 1.73 1.79
N ALA A 113 10.88 2.37 0.91
CA ALA A 113 11.98 1.70 0.21
C ALA A 113 13.10 1.20 1.14
N GLY A 114 13.26 1.79 2.32
CA GLY A 114 14.32 1.39 3.27
C GLY A 114 14.16 -0.04 3.80
N ILE A 115 12.96 -0.61 3.75
CA ILE A 115 12.74 -2.01 4.18
C ILE A 115 13.39 -3.03 3.24
N LEU A 116 13.69 -2.64 1.99
CA LEU A 116 14.34 -3.50 1.02
C LEU A 116 15.77 -3.91 1.45
N LEU A 117 16.34 -3.21 2.43
CA LEU A 117 17.61 -3.56 3.07
C LEU A 117 17.47 -4.66 4.13
N ASP A 118 16.25 -5.02 4.52
CA ASP A 118 15.94 -6.02 5.54
C ASP A 118 14.75 -6.87 5.09
N LEU A 119 15.01 -7.84 4.21
CA LEU A 119 13.98 -8.69 3.61
C LEU A 119 13.30 -9.59 4.64
N ASP A 120 14.01 -10.01 5.68
CA ASP A 120 13.44 -10.83 6.77
C ASP A 120 12.36 -10.03 7.52
N LYS A 121 12.65 -8.76 7.80
CA LYS A 121 11.70 -7.83 8.42
C LYS A 121 10.51 -7.56 7.50
N MET A 122 10.76 -7.33 6.20
CA MET A 122 9.72 -7.15 5.19
C MET A 122 8.76 -8.33 5.15
N GLN A 123 9.30 -9.56 5.07
CA GLN A 123 8.53 -10.79 5.07
C GLN A 123 7.70 -10.95 6.36
N LYS A 124 8.33 -10.76 7.52
CA LYS A 124 7.67 -10.87 8.82
C LYS A 124 6.56 -9.83 8.97
N MET A 125 6.80 -8.58 8.61
CA MET A 125 5.81 -7.51 8.67
C MET A 125 4.61 -7.81 7.77
N THR A 126 4.84 -8.23 6.53
CA THR A 126 3.77 -8.61 5.60
C THR A 126 2.96 -9.78 6.15
N ALA A 127 3.62 -10.83 6.66
CA ALA A 127 2.93 -11.99 7.23
C ALA A 127 2.06 -11.63 8.45
N GLU A 128 2.53 -10.74 9.31
CA GLU A 128 1.76 -10.29 10.48
C GLU A 128 0.56 -9.42 10.09
N ILE A 129 0.69 -8.58 9.06
CA ILE A 129 -0.42 -7.78 8.53
C ILE A 129 -1.48 -8.70 7.88
N VAL A 130 -1.06 -9.64 7.04
CA VAL A 130 -1.97 -10.60 6.39
C VAL A 130 -2.76 -11.42 7.42
N LYS A 131 -2.15 -11.80 8.53
CA LYS A 131 -2.87 -12.49 9.62
C LYS A 131 -3.87 -11.61 10.36
N GLN A 132 -3.63 -10.30 10.40
CA GLN A 132 -4.41 -9.35 11.18
C GLN A 132 -5.73 -8.96 10.51
N VAL A 133 -5.78 -8.89 9.18
CA VAL A 133 -6.94 -8.42 8.40
C VAL A 133 -7.57 -9.54 7.59
N LYS A 134 -8.84 -9.36 7.21
CA LYS A 134 -9.62 -10.32 6.39
C LYS A 134 -9.72 -9.91 4.93
N ILE A 135 -9.34 -8.68 4.61
CA ILE A 135 -9.35 -8.15 3.25
C ILE A 135 -8.02 -8.46 2.54
N PRO A 136 -7.99 -8.48 1.20
CA PRO A 136 -6.76 -8.67 0.44
C PRO A 136 -5.66 -7.69 0.85
N VAL A 137 -4.44 -8.20 0.98
CA VAL A 137 -3.24 -7.38 1.24
C VAL A 137 -2.38 -7.37 0.00
N THR A 138 -2.03 -6.17 -0.47
CA THR A 138 -1.10 -5.94 -1.56
C THR A 138 0.12 -5.17 -1.10
N VAL A 139 1.15 -5.15 -1.91
CA VAL A 139 2.35 -4.37 -1.63
C VAL A 139 2.72 -3.53 -2.85
N LYS A 140 3.05 -2.26 -2.64
CA LYS A 140 3.67 -1.42 -3.64
C LYS A 140 5.14 -1.27 -3.32
N THR A 141 5.99 -1.83 -4.16
CA THR A 141 7.44 -1.86 -3.97
C THR A 141 8.19 -1.27 -5.16
N ARG A 142 9.51 -1.34 -5.14
CA ARG A 142 10.43 -1.03 -6.23
C ARG A 142 11.02 -2.31 -6.79
N LEU A 143 11.67 -2.23 -7.94
CA LEU A 143 12.38 -3.36 -8.55
C LEU A 143 13.54 -3.87 -7.70
N GLY A 144 14.01 -3.08 -6.75
CA GLY A 144 15.07 -3.38 -5.81
C GLY A 144 15.57 -2.13 -5.11
N TRP A 145 16.54 -2.28 -4.21
CA TRP A 145 17.25 -1.16 -3.58
C TRP A 145 18.35 -0.62 -4.50
N ASP A 146 19.15 -1.51 -5.06
CA ASP A 146 20.24 -1.25 -6.01
C ASP A 146 20.41 -2.44 -6.96
N GLU A 147 21.47 -2.44 -7.76
CA GLU A 147 21.77 -3.50 -8.74
C GLU A 147 22.05 -4.87 -8.08
N ASN A 148 22.48 -4.89 -6.82
CA ASN A 148 22.80 -6.11 -6.07
C ASN A 148 21.59 -6.66 -5.29
N LEU A 149 20.64 -5.79 -4.95
CA LEU A 149 19.43 -6.11 -4.21
C LEU A 149 18.20 -5.90 -5.11
N SER A 150 18.10 -6.70 -6.15
CA SER A 150 16.98 -6.66 -7.11
C SER A 150 15.89 -7.65 -6.73
N LEU A 151 14.68 -7.17 -6.44
CA LEU A 151 13.52 -8.01 -6.11
C LEU A 151 12.99 -8.78 -7.30
N ILE A 152 13.11 -8.26 -8.52
CA ILE A 152 12.61 -8.94 -9.72
C ILE A 152 13.38 -10.23 -10.03
N HIS A 153 14.67 -10.30 -9.71
CA HIS A 153 15.47 -11.50 -9.86
C HIS A 153 15.19 -12.55 -8.76
N ILE A 154 14.61 -12.14 -7.64
CA ILE A 154 14.26 -13.02 -6.52
C ILE A 154 12.80 -13.48 -6.61
N SER A 155 11.90 -12.58 -6.98
CA SER A 155 10.46 -12.82 -6.93
C SER A 155 9.87 -13.43 -8.20
N GLU A 156 10.51 -13.26 -9.36
CA GLU A 156 10.02 -13.72 -10.66
C GLU A 156 11.13 -14.35 -11.53
N PRO A 157 11.80 -15.41 -11.08
CA PRO A 157 12.90 -16.01 -11.87
C PRO A 157 12.43 -16.62 -13.19
N THR A 158 11.13 -16.86 -13.37
CA THR A 158 10.56 -17.50 -14.57
C THR A 158 10.07 -16.52 -15.64
N ARG A 159 9.85 -15.25 -15.31
CA ARG A 159 9.32 -14.26 -16.27
C ARG A 159 10.36 -13.71 -17.25
N LEU A 160 11.64 -13.95 -17.00
CA LEU A 160 12.75 -13.51 -17.85
C LEU A 160 13.20 -14.58 -18.87
N GLN A 161 12.47 -15.69 -19.00
CA GLN A 161 12.81 -16.79 -19.92
C GLN A 161 11.91 -16.88 -21.16
N ASP A 162 10.94 -15.98 -21.27
CA ASP A 162 10.08 -15.82 -22.45
C ASP A 162 10.49 -14.55 -23.22
#